data_4878ba7c318338254bebff3d3b3f8a24
#
_entry.id   4878ba7c318338254bebff3d3b3f8a24
#
_cell.length_a   1.000
_cell.length_b   1.000
_cell.length_c   1.000
_cell.angle_alpha   90.00
_cell.angle_beta   90.00
_cell.angle_gamma   90.00
#
_symmetry.space_group_name_H-M   'P 1'
#
loop_
_entity.id
_entity.type
_entity.pdbx_description
1 polymer ?
#
loop_
_entity_poly.entity_id
_entity_poly.type
_entity_poly.pdbx_seq_one_letter_code
_entity_poly.pdbx_strand_id
1 'polypeptide(L)'
;MANFNKVLLMGNLTRDPEVRYTPKGTAIATIGLAVNRMWTTESGEKKEEVTFVDVDVWGRQAETIGQYMAKGRPIFIEGRLKLDQWDDKESGQKRSKLKVVCESFQFIGAPKG
;
A
#
# COMPACT_ATOMS: atom_id res chain seq x y z
N MET A 1 24.22 -4.52 15.38
CA MET A 1 23.08 -5.24 14.82
C MET A 1 22.86 -4.86 13.37
N ALA A 2 22.60 -5.86 12.54
CA ALA A 2 22.30 -5.60 11.13
C ALA A 2 20.82 -5.27 10.96
N ASN A 3 20.52 -4.21 10.22
CA ASN A 3 19.14 -3.77 9.98
C ASN A 3 18.94 -3.39 8.52
N PHE A 4 17.89 -3.91 7.92
CA PHE A 4 17.48 -3.48 6.59
C PHE A 4 16.01 -3.82 6.39
N ASN A 5 15.24 -2.85 5.92
CA ASN A 5 13.80 -3.01 5.74
C ASN A 5 13.37 -2.19 4.53
N LYS A 6 13.13 -2.87 3.42
CA LYS A 6 12.78 -2.22 2.16
C LYS A 6 11.74 -3.04 1.41
N VAL A 7 10.73 -2.36 0.90
CA VAL A 7 9.68 -2.99 0.12
C VAL A 7 9.50 -2.20 -1.18
N LEU A 8 9.46 -2.92 -2.30
CA LEU A 8 9.19 -2.35 -3.61
C LEU A 8 7.96 -3.04 -4.17
N LEU A 9 6.93 -2.26 -4.47
CA LEU A 9 5.66 -2.80 -4.97
C LEU A 9 5.20 -2.00 -6.18
N MET A 10 4.65 -2.69 -7.15
CA MET A 10 3.95 -2.07 -8.26
C MET A 10 2.62 -2.79 -8.41
N GLY A 11 1.53 -2.05 -8.38
CA GLY A 11 0.21 -2.65 -8.47
C GLY A 11 -0.84 -1.60 -8.75
N ASN A 12 -2.09 -2.03 -8.74
CA ASN A 12 -3.22 -1.14 -8.98
C ASN A 12 -3.99 -0.90 -7.69
N LEU A 13 -4.51 0.30 -7.54
CA LEU A 13 -5.35 0.61 -6.39
C LEU A 13 -6.64 -0.19 -6.42
N THR A 14 -7.01 -0.77 -5.28
CA THR A 14 -8.23 -1.57 -5.16
C THR A 14 -9.45 -0.72 -4.84
N ARG A 15 -9.22 0.51 -4.39
CA ARG A 15 -10.25 1.46 -4.04
C ARG A 15 -9.67 2.87 -4.15
N ASP A 16 -10.54 3.88 -4.10
CA ASP A 16 -10.08 5.26 -4.08
C ASP A 16 -9.29 5.50 -2.79
N PRO A 17 -8.24 6.34 -2.83
CA PRO A 17 -7.48 6.67 -1.62
C PRO A 17 -8.36 7.32 -0.56
N GLU A 18 -8.21 6.88 0.68
CA GLU A 18 -8.83 7.53 1.82
C GLU A 18 -7.82 8.49 2.44
N VAL A 19 -8.13 9.77 2.41
CA VAL A 19 -7.26 10.79 3.00
C VAL A 19 -7.90 11.32 4.27
N ARG A 20 -7.15 11.31 5.35
CA ARG A 20 -7.60 11.86 6.62
C ARG A 20 -6.48 12.69 7.22
N TYR A 21 -6.81 13.47 8.22
CA TYR A 21 -5.83 14.35 8.86
C TYR A 21 -5.72 14.02 10.34
N THR A 22 -4.48 14.05 10.84
CA THR A 22 -4.25 13.90 12.28
C THR A 22 -4.68 15.15 13.00
N PRO A 23 -4.83 15.11 14.35
CA PRO A 23 -5.12 16.32 15.11
C PRO A 23 -4.12 17.45 14.91
N LYS A 24 -2.88 17.12 14.53
CA LYS A 24 -1.87 18.14 14.23
C LYS A 24 -1.94 18.64 12.79
N GLY A 25 -2.86 18.13 11.99
CA GLY A 25 -3.05 18.57 10.61
C GLY A 25 -2.20 17.85 9.57
N THR A 26 -1.56 16.75 9.92
CA THR A 26 -0.78 15.96 8.97
C THR A 26 -1.71 15.04 8.19
N ALA A 27 -1.59 15.05 6.86
CA ALA A 27 -2.38 14.18 6.02
C ALA A 27 -1.86 12.75 6.06
N ILE A 28 -2.79 11.79 6.06
CA ILE A 28 -2.47 10.37 5.94
C ILE A 28 -3.41 9.79 4.89
N ALA A 29 -2.85 9.12 3.88
CA ALA A 29 -3.66 8.38 2.91
C ALA A 29 -3.43 6.90 3.11
N THR A 30 -4.50 6.13 3.15
CA THR A 30 -4.42 4.68 3.16
C THR A 30 -4.88 4.19 1.79
N ILE A 31 -4.03 3.41 1.12
CA ILE A 31 -4.35 2.84 -0.17
C ILE A 31 -4.22 1.33 -0.11
N GLY A 32 -5.09 0.65 -0.86
CA GLY A 32 -4.98 -0.79 -1.04
C GLY A 32 -4.39 -1.06 -2.41
N LEU A 33 -3.37 -1.92 -2.46
CA LEU A 33 -2.75 -2.33 -3.72
C LEU A 33 -3.08 -3.77 -4.00
N ALA A 34 -3.39 -4.06 -5.27
CA ALA A 34 -3.49 -5.42 -5.77
C ALA A 34 -2.26 -5.66 -6.63
N VAL A 35 -1.44 -6.62 -6.23
CA VAL A 35 -0.22 -6.99 -6.94
C VAL A 35 -0.44 -8.38 -7.52
N ASN A 36 -0.43 -8.49 -8.83
CA ASN A 36 -0.66 -9.76 -9.51
C ASN A 36 0.65 -10.46 -9.82
N ARG A 37 0.64 -11.77 -9.64
CA ARG A 37 1.74 -12.61 -10.04
C ARG A 37 1.20 -13.73 -10.95
N MET A 38 1.82 -13.90 -12.08
CA MET A 38 1.42 -14.93 -13.06
C MET A 38 2.62 -15.83 -13.35
N TRP A 39 2.36 -17.13 -13.44
CA TRP A 39 3.41 -18.09 -13.78
C TRP A 39 2.81 -19.30 -14.50
N THR A 40 3.68 -20.05 -15.13
CA THR A 40 3.30 -21.29 -15.82
C THR A 40 3.91 -22.47 -15.07
N THR A 41 3.08 -23.48 -14.78
CA THR A 41 3.55 -24.69 -14.11
C THR A 41 4.31 -25.58 -15.09
N GLU A 42 4.96 -26.61 -14.56
CA GLU A 42 5.68 -27.59 -15.39
C GLU A 42 4.75 -28.31 -16.36
N SER A 43 3.47 -28.49 -15.97
CA SER A 43 2.49 -29.13 -16.83
C SER A 43 1.91 -28.20 -17.89
N GLY A 44 2.34 -26.95 -17.94
CA GLY A 44 1.87 -25.96 -18.91
C GLY A 44 0.64 -25.19 -18.51
N GLU A 45 0.17 -25.34 -17.27
CA GLU A 45 -0.96 -24.56 -16.76
C GLU A 45 -0.54 -23.17 -16.39
N LYS A 46 -1.35 -22.20 -16.77
CA LYS A 46 -1.16 -20.81 -16.34
C LYS A 46 -1.84 -20.59 -15.00
N LYS A 47 -1.09 -20.09 -14.05
CA LYS A 47 -1.58 -19.76 -12.70
C LYS A 47 -1.47 -18.28 -12.44
N GLU A 48 -2.36 -17.78 -11.61
CA GLU A 48 -2.37 -16.39 -11.21
C GLU A 48 -2.71 -16.28 -9.74
N GLU A 49 -2.05 -15.37 -9.06
CA GLU A 49 -2.43 -15.02 -7.69
C GLU A 49 -2.38 -13.51 -7.52
N VAL A 50 -3.20 -13.01 -6.61
CA VAL A 50 -3.26 -11.59 -6.29
C VAL A 50 -2.93 -11.42 -4.83
N THR A 51 -1.97 -10.54 -4.54
CA THR A 51 -1.64 -10.18 -3.16
C THR A 51 -2.17 -8.79 -2.89
N PHE A 52 -2.94 -8.64 -1.82
CA PHE A 52 -3.48 -7.34 -1.42
C PHE A 52 -2.65 -6.77 -0.29
N VAL A 53 -2.21 -5.54 -0.43
CA VAL A 53 -1.33 -4.88 0.54
C VAL A 53 -1.89 -3.51 0.87
N ASP A 54 -1.99 -3.20 2.15
CA ASP A 54 -2.34 -1.85 2.60
C ASP A 54 -1.07 -1.03 2.74
N VAL A 55 -1.10 0.19 2.20
CA VAL A 55 0.02 1.11 2.24
C VAL A 55 -0.45 2.43 2.85
N ASP A 56 0.29 2.89 3.86
CA ASP A 56 0.06 4.20 4.45
C ASP A 56 1.03 5.20 3.86
N VAL A 57 0.50 6.36 3.48
CA VAL A 57 1.28 7.45 2.91
C VAL A 57 1.06 8.68 3.78
N TRP A 58 2.13 9.37 4.15
CA TRP A 58 2.06 10.49 5.09
C TRP A 58 2.43 11.81 4.44
N GLY A 59 1.83 12.88 4.94
CA GLY A 59 2.20 14.25 4.60
C GLY A 59 1.77 14.67 3.20
N ARG A 60 2.61 15.45 2.56
CA ARG A 60 2.30 15.99 1.24
C ARG A 60 2.09 14.90 0.19
N GLN A 61 2.81 13.79 0.31
CA GLN A 61 2.61 12.65 -0.59
C GLN A 61 1.20 12.09 -0.48
N ALA A 62 0.63 12.07 0.73
CA ALA A 62 -0.74 11.61 0.94
C ALA A 62 -1.73 12.51 0.19
N GLU A 63 -1.53 13.82 0.26
CA GLU A 63 -2.40 14.76 -0.45
C GLU A 63 -2.27 14.59 -1.97
N THR A 64 -1.06 14.40 -2.46
CA THR A 64 -0.82 14.18 -3.89
C THR A 64 -1.51 12.91 -4.38
N ILE A 65 -1.39 11.82 -3.64
CA ILE A 65 -2.04 10.57 -4.00
C ILE A 65 -3.56 10.72 -3.97
N GLY A 66 -4.09 11.39 -2.95
CA GLY A 66 -5.52 11.63 -2.86
C GLY A 66 -6.06 12.47 -4.02
N GLN A 67 -5.24 13.36 -4.55
CA GLN A 67 -5.65 14.25 -5.63
C GLN A 67 -5.59 13.57 -7.01
N TYR A 68 -4.59 12.73 -7.25
CA TYR A 68 -4.31 12.22 -8.59
C TYR A 68 -4.58 10.73 -8.79
N MET A 69 -4.81 9.97 -7.71
CA MET A 69 -5.03 8.54 -7.82
C MET A 69 -6.49 8.17 -7.62
N ALA A 70 -6.87 7.04 -8.21
CA ALA A 70 -8.22 6.51 -8.11
C ALA A 70 -8.18 5.00 -8.22
N LYS A 71 -9.26 4.35 -7.83
CA LYS A 71 -9.41 2.91 -7.96
C LYS A 71 -9.05 2.46 -9.38
N GLY A 72 -8.23 1.41 -9.46
CA GLY A 72 -7.83 0.80 -10.72
C GLY A 72 -6.58 1.38 -11.36
N ARG A 73 -6.07 2.51 -10.86
CA ARG A 73 -4.86 3.10 -11.42
C ARG A 73 -3.60 2.46 -10.88
N PRO A 74 -2.57 2.31 -11.72
CA PRO A 74 -1.31 1.72 -11.27
C PRO A 74 -0.40 2.73 -10.57
N ILE A 75 0.37 2.22 -9.62
CA ILE A 75 1.35 3.04 -8.89
C ILE A 75 2.54 2.17 -8.51
N PHE A 76 3.73 2.76 -8.47
CA PHE A 76 4.93 2.14 -7.94
C PHE A 76 5.21 2.73 -6.57
N ILE A 77 5.37 1.86 -5.56
CA ILE A 77 5.61 2.26 -4.17
C ILE A 77 6.97 1.74 -3.73
N GLU A 78 7.75 2.61 -3.12
CA GLU A 78 8.95 2.25 -2.41
C GLU A 78 8.73 2.59 -0.94
N GLY A 79 8.91 1.62 -0.06
CA GLY A 79 8.63 1.84 1.35
C GLY A 79 9.29 0.82 2.25
N ARG A 80 8.71 0.65 3.42
CA ARG A 80 9.20 -0.29 4.41
C ARG A 80 8.04 -0.99 5.09
N LEU A 81 8.32 -2.16 5.64
CA LEU A 81 7.33 -2.87 6.46
C LEU A 81 7.23 -2.21 7.82
N LYS A 82 6.02 -2.13 8.33
CA LYS A 82 5.78 -1.66 9.69
C LYS A 82 4.76 -2.56 10.35
N LEU A 83 5.06 -3.01 11.56
CA LEU A 83 4.13 -3.79 12.35
C LEU A 83 3.45 -2.86 13.34
N ASP A 84 2.13 -2.72 13.19
CA ASP A 84 1.32 -2.00 14.15
C ASP A 84 0.80 -3.00 15.17
N GLN A 85 0.85 -2.63 16.44
CA GLN A 85 0.38 -3.44 17.54
C GLN A 85 -0.53 -2.61 18.43
N TRP A 86 -1.62 -3.20 18.88
CA TRP A 86 -2.55 -2.53 19.77
C TRP A 86 -3.31 -3.57 20.61
N ASP A 87 -3.92 -3.10 21.68
CA ASP A 87 -4.76 -3.95 22.51
C ASP A 87 -6.21 -3.81 22.07
N ASP A 88 -6.87 -4.95 21.85
CA ASP A 88 -8.28 -4.94 21.49
C ASP A 88 -9.11 -4.60 22.73
N LYS A 89 -9.89 -3.54 22.64
CA LYS A 89 -10.67 -3.05 23.77
C LYS A 89 -11.78 -4.02 24.19
N GLU A 90 -12.29 -4.80 23.25
CA GLU A 90 -13.36 -5.75 23.57
C GLU A 90 -12.88 -7.04 24.18
N SER A 91 -11.81 -7.60 23.63
CA SER A 91 -11.32 -8.92 24.07
C SER A 91 -10.12 -8.83 25.00
N GLY A 92 -9.45 -7.67 25.07
CA GLY A 92 -8.23 -7.51 25.85
C GLY A 92 -7.03 -8.19 25.22
N GLN A 93 -7.18 -8.77 24.04
CA GLN A 93 -6.11 -9.47 23.36
C GLN A 93 -5.23 -8.49 22.58
N LYS A 94 -3.96 -8.86 22.44
CA LYS A 94 -3.05 -8.08 21.61
C LYS A 94 -3.31 -8.39 20.15
N ARG A 95 -3.44 -7.34 19.35
CA ARG A 95 -3.62 -7.44 17.90
C ARG A 95 -2.42 -6.85 17.20
N SER A 96 -2.16 -7.33 16.01
CA SER A 96 -1.09 -6.77 15.18
C SER A 96 -1.51 -6.81 13.71
N LYS A 97 -0.92 -5.89 12.95
CA LYS A 97 -1.11 -5.84 11.51
C LYS A 97 0.19 -5.40 10.88
N LEU A 98 0.64 -6.18 9.90
CA LEU A 98 1.82 -5.82 9.11
C LEU A 98 1.36 -5.03 7.90
N LYS A 99 1.95 -3.86 7.69
CA LYS A 99 1.61 -2.99 6.58
C LYS A 99 2.86 -2.36 6.00
N VAL A 100 2.70 -1.63 4.90
CA VAL A 100 3.78 -0.91 4.25
C VAL A 100 3.59 0.58 4.49
N VAL A 101 4.67 1.27 4.83
CA VAL A 101 4.69 2.73 4.91
C VAL A 101 5.45 3.23 3.70
N CYS A 102 4.80 4.08 2.90
CA CYS A 102 5.39 4.64 1.70
C CYS A 102 6.46 5.67 2.02
N GLU A 103 7.62 5.54 1.39
CA GLU A 103 8.69 6.52 1.48
C GLU A 103 8.78 7.35 0.20
N SER A 104 8.51 6.73 -0.94
CA SER A 104 8.38 7.43 -2.20
C SER A 104 7.50 6.63 -3.15
N PHE A 105 7.01 7.29 -4.20
CA PHE A 105 6.16 6.63 -5.17
C PHE A 105 6.36 7.25 -6.54
N GLN A 106 5.91 6.51 -7.58
CA GLN A 106 5.90 6.99 -8.96
C GLN A 106 4.57 6.61 -9.58
N PHE A 107 3.97 7.54 -10.29
CA PHE A 107 2.80 7.24 -11.09
C PHE A 107 3.23 6.48 -12.34
N ILE A 108 2.44 5.49 -12.72
CA ILE A 108 2.76 4.62 -13.84
C ILE A 108 1.83 4.95 -15.00
N GLY A 109 2.36 4.98 -16.20
CA GLY A 109 1.59 5.25 -17.39
C GLY A 109 1.45 6.74 -17.68
N ALA A 110 0.99 7.06 -18.89
CA ALA A 110 0.79 8.43 -19.30
C ALA A 110 -0.46 9.00 -18.63
N PRO A 111 -0.42 10.25 -18.18
CA PRO A 111 -1.63 10.89 -17.68
C PRO A 111 -2.64 10.99 -18.82
N LYS A 112 -3.89 10.68 -18.54
CA LYS A 112 -4.95 10.86 -19.52
C LYS A 112 -5.24 12.36 -19.62
N GLY A 113 -4.98 12.88 -20.77
CA GLY A 113 -5.27 14.28 -21.07
C GLY A 113 -6.74 14.56 -21.13
#